data_bed1cb21089cf2748df2521a3239c676
#
_entry.id   bed1cb21089cf2748df2521a3239c676
#
_cell.length_a   1.000
_cell.length_b   1.000
_cell.length_c   1.000
_cell.angle_alpha   90.00
_cell.angle_beta   90.00
_cell.angle_gamma   90.00
#
_symmetry.space_group_name_H-M   'P 1'
#
loop_
_entity.id
_entity.type
_entity.pdbx_description
1 polymer ?
#
loop_
_entity_poly.entity_id
_entity_poly.type
_entity_poly.pdbx_seq_one_letter_code
_entity_poly.pdbx_strand_id
1 'polypeptide(L)'
;MATKGTVSGVIANMVTLVVDGPVAQNEICYISTGGDKLMAEVIKVVGSHVYVQVFESTRGLKVGAEAEFTGHMLEVTLGPGMLSKNYDGLQNDLDKMDGVFLKRGQYTYPLDKERVWHFVPLVKVGDEVGPSAWLGQVDENFQPLKIMVPFQLTGTYEVKSIVPEGDYTIEDTVVVLTDREGKDIPVNMIQKWPVKKAMTNYKEKPRPYKLLETGVRVIDTVNPIVEGGTGFIPGPFGTGKTVLQHAISKQAEADIVIIAACGERANEVVEIFTEFPELVDPHTGRKLMERTIIIANTSNMPVAAREASVYTAMTISEYYRAMGLKVLLMADSTSRWAQALREMSNRMEELPGPDAFPMDISAIISNFYGRAGYVHLNNGETGSITFIGTVSPAGGNLKEPVTENTKKVARCFYALEQERADRKRYPAVNPIDSYSKYLEYPEFEEYIAKRINGEWIGKVNEIKTRLLRGKEIAEQINILGDDGVPVEYHVIFWKSELIDFVILQQDAFDEVDSVTPMERQEEILNMVIDICHTEFKFDTFIEVMDYFKKMINLCKQMNYAKYKSEQYEDFKKQLQELVAERSV
;
A
#
# COMPACT_ATOMS: atom_id res chain seq x y z
N MET A 1 -6.87 11.42 -38.29
CA MET A 1 -7.41 12.71 -37.78
C MET A 1 -7.97 12.42 -36.40
N ALA A 2 -7.77 13.31 -35.44
CA ALA A 2 -8.37 13.17 -34.11
C ALA A 2 -9.89 13.30 -34.22
N THR A 3 -10.64 12.41 -33.56
CA THR A 3 -12.11 12.49 -33.48
C THR A 3 -12.50 13.77 -32.74
N LYS A 4 -13.50 14.48 -33.26
CA LYS A 4 -14.07 15.67 -32.62
C LYS A 4 -15.47 15.39 -32.11
N GLY A 5 -15.87 16.13 -31.11
CA GLY A 5 -17.20 16.03 -30.54
C GLY A 5 -17.75 17.39 -30.13
N THR A 6 -19.05 17.43 -29.91
CA THR A 6 -19.77 18.63 -29.46
C THR A 6 -20.58 18.30 -28.24
N VAL A 7 -20.53 19.13 -27.21
CA VAL A 7 -21.31 18.97 -25.98
C VAL A 7 -22.79 19.08 -26.28
N SER A 8 -23.56 18.04 -25.97
CA SER A 8 -25.02 17.99 -26.10
C SER A 8 -25.75 18.05 -24.76
N GLY A 9 -25.10 17.73 -23.66
CA GLY A 9 -25.68 17.77 -22.32
C GLY A 9 -24.61 17.77 -21.22
N VAL A 10 -24.96 18.36 -20.06
CA VAL A 10 -24.07 18.45 -18.89
C VAL A 10 -24.90 18.11 -17.64
N ILE A 11 -24.49 17.11 -16.88
CA ILE A 11 -25.10 16.73 -15.60
C ILE A 11 -23.96 16.58 -14.57
N ALA A 12 -23.80 17.56 -13.70
CA ALA A 12 -22.66 17.63 -12.79
C ALA A 12 -21.34 17.51 -13.56
N ASN A 13 -20.46 16.54 -13.23
CA ASN A 13 -19.21 16.31 -13.94
C ASN A 13 -19.34 15.32 -15.13
N MET A 14 -20.55 14.85 -15.41
CA MET A 14 -20.82 14.01 -16.58
C MET A 14 -21.27 14.87 -17.75
N VAL A 15 -20.64 14.70 -18.89
CA VAL A 15 -20.93 15.43 -20.12
C VAL A 15 -21.26 14.43 -21.21
N THR A 16 -22.34 14.73 -21.95
CA THR A 16 -22.70 13.98 -23.15
C THR A 16 -22.17 14.70 -24.38
N LEU A 17 -21.44 13.98 -25.22
CA LEU A 17 -20.90 14.48 -26.47
C LEU A 17 -21.54 13.75 -27.65
N VAL A 18 -21.70 14.46 -28.76
CA VAL A 18 -21.99 13.87 -30.07
C VAL A 18 -20.70 13.91 -30.87
N VAL A 19 -20.25 12.76 -31.38
CA VAL A 19 -18.94 12.60 -32.04
C VAL A 19 -19.07 12.32 -33.53
N ASP A 20 -18.06 12.72 -34.28
CA ASP A 20 -17.96 12.58 -35.74
C ASP A 20 -17.08 11.40 -36.20
N GLY A 21 -16.53 10.63 -35.25
CA GLY A 21 -15.62 9.53 -35.55
C GLY A 21 -15.58 8.46 -34.45
N PRO A 22 -14.71 7.46 -34.60
CA PRO A 22 -14.60 6.39 -33.62
C PRO A 22 -13.97 6.91 -32.31
N VAL A 23 -14.52 6.42 -31.20
CA VAL A 23 -14.06 6.69 -29.83
C VAL A 23 -14.03 5.40 -29.03
N ALA A 24 -12.99 5.19 -28.25
CA ALA A 24 -12.85 4.03 -27.38
C ALA A 24 -13.27 4.36 -25.94
N GLN A 25 -13.68 3.34 -25.20
CA GLN A 25 -13.89 3.45 -23.76
C GLN A 25 -12.55 3.74 -23.05
N ASN A 26 -12.58 4.54 -22.00
CA ASN A 26 -11.44 5.05 -21.24
C ASN A 26 -10.50 6.00 -22.04
N GLU A 27 -10.87 6.39 -23.24
CA GLU A 27 -10.12 7.40 -24.00
C GLU A 27 -10.23 8.78 -23.35
N ILE A 28 -9.16 9.55 -23.41
CA ILE A 28 -9.13 10.93 -22.90
C ILE A 28 -9.56 11.90 -23.99
N CYS A 29 -10.34 12.89 -23.61
CA CYS A 29 -10.66 14.05 -24.43
C CYS A 29 -10.49 15.35 -23.66
N TYR A 30 -10.36 16.45 -24.41
CA TYR A 30 -10.32 17.81 -23.87
C TYR A 30 -11.52 18.61 -24.39
N ILE A 31 -12.28 19.19 -23.44
CA ILE A 31 -13.44 20.01 -23.74
C ILE A 31 -13.05 21.48 -23.60
N SER A 32 -13.23 22.27 -24.64
CA SER A 32 -12.89 23.69 -24.65
C SER A 32 -14.02 24.54 -24.05
N THR A 33 -13.69 25.37 -23.07
CA THR A 33 -14.67 26.28 -22.42
C THR A 33 -14.00 27.56 -21.95
N GLY A 34 -14.41 28.71 -22.50
CA GLY A 34 -13.97 30.03 -22.01
C GLY A 34 -12.45 30.29 -22.00
N GLY A 35 -11.68 29.59 -22.83
CA GLY A 35 -10.22 29.65 -22.85
C GLY A 35 -9.50 28.52 -22.10
N ASP A 36 -10.21 27.76 -21.31
CA ASP A 36 -9.71 26.59 -20.60
C ASP A 36 -9.96 25.31 -21.41
N LYS A 37 -9.11 24.30 -21.22
CA LYS A 37 -9.33 22.94 -21.70
C LYS A 37 -9.55 22.03 -20.49
N LEU A 38 -10.72 21.40 -20.42
CA LEU A 38 -11.08 20.46 -19.36
C LEU A 38 -10.78 19.04 -19.82
N MET A 39 -9.99 18.32 -19.05
CA MET A 39 -9.71 16.91 -19.29
C MET A 39 -10.91 16.05 -18.87
N ALA A 40 -11.28 15.08 -19.70
CA ALA A 40 -12.34 14.13 -19.44
C ALA A 40 -11.99 12.73 -19.94
N GLU A 41 -12.60 11.72 -19.32
CA GLU A 41 -12.44 10.31 -19.68
C GLU A 41 -13.76 9.74 -20.20
N VAL A 42 -13.71 8.98 -21.27
CA VAL A 42 -14.84 8.28 -21.83
C VAL A 42 -15.27 7.12 -20.93
N ILE A 43 -16.51 7.18 -20.44
CA ILE A 43 -17.10 6.15 -19.59
C ILE A 43 -17.95 5.17 -20.42
N LYS A 44 -18.73 5.70 -21.36
CA LYS A 44 -19.68 4.92 -22.16
C LYS A 44 -19.82 5.47 -23.56
N VAL A 45 -19.93 4.58 -24.52
CA VAL A 45 -20.18 4.92 -25.93
C VAL A 45 -21.46 4.23 -26.38
N VAL A 46 -22.41 4.99 -26.92
CA VAL A 46 -23.66 4.48 -27.47
C VAL A 46 -23.93 5.14 -28.83
N GLY A 47 -23.60 4.45 -29.90
CA GLY A 47 -23.67 5.02 -31.25
C GLY A 47 -22.77 6.23 -31.40
N SER A 48 -23.34 7.39 -31.79
CA SER A 48 -22.63 8.67 -31.88
C SER A 48 -22.62 9.47 -30.57
N HIS A 49 -23.24 8.96 -29.52
CA HIS A 49 -23.29 9.60 -28.21
C HIS A 49 -22.22 9.02 -27.30
N VAL A 50 -21.37 9.88 -26.76
CA VAL A 50 -20.29 9.53 -25.85
C VAL A 50 -20.51 10.22 -24.52
N TYR A 51 -20.50 9.45 -23.45
CA TYR A 51 -20.60 9.94 -22.08
C TYR A 51 -19.20 10.01 -21.50
N VAL A 52 -18.81 11.21 -21.09
CA VAL A 52 -17.49 11.46 -20.51
C VAL A 52 -17.60 12.02 -19.11
N GLN A 53 -16.67 11.65 -18.25
CA GLN A 53 -16.54 12.19 -16.92
C GLN A 53 -15.40 13.21 -16.89
N VAL A 54 -15.71 14.45 -16.55
CA VAL A 54 -14.72 15.52 -16.44
C VAL A 54 -13.97 15.41 -15.11
N PHE A 55 -12.64 15.53 -15.14
CA PHE A 55 -11.80 15.48 -13.95
C PHE A 55 -11.85 16.74 -13.10
N GLU A 56 -12.44 17.81 -13.61
CA GLU A 56 -12.51 19.12 -13.00
C GLU A 56 -13.95 19.63 -12.89
N SER A 57 -14.12 20.85 -12.35
CA SER A 57 -15.43 21.47 -12.29
C SER A 57 -15.96 21.86 -13.68
N THR A 58 -17.18 21.43 -13.99
CA THR A 58 -17.88 21.75 -15.24
C THR A 58 -18.63 23.07 -15.20
N ARG A 59 -18.50 23.87 -14.13
CA ARG A 59 -19.19 25.16 -14.00
C ARG A 59 -18.91 26.07 -15.20
N GLY A 60 -19.96 26.58 -15.83
CA GLY A 60 -19.84 27.46 -17.01
C GLY A 60 -19.63 26.72 -18.33
N LEU A 61 -19.55 25.38 -18.35
CA LEU A 61 -19.55 24.59 -19.56
C LEU A 61 -20.94 24.69 -20.24
N LYS A 62 -20.95 24.98 -21.54
CA LYS A 62 -22.17 25.17 -22.32
C LYS A 62 -22.35 24.06 -23.34
N VAL A 63 -23.61 23.76 -23.65
CA VAL A 63 -23.96 22.95 -24.82
C VAL A 63 -23.42 23.63 -26.07
N GLY A 64 -22.88 22.87 -27.00
CA GLY A 64 -22.23 23.36 -28.20
C GLY A 64 -20.70 23.58 -28.07
N ALA A 65 -20.13 23.40 -26.85
CA ALA A 65 -18.69 23.43 -26.68
C ALA A 65 -18.01 22.28 -27.44
N GLU A 66 -16.81 22.54 -27.99
CA GLU A 66 -16.05 21.56 -28.76
C GLU A 66 -15.21 20.65 -27.86
N ALA A 67 -15.12 19.38 -28.23
CA ALA A 67 -14.25 18.39 -27.60
C ALA A 67 -13.33 17.75 -28.65
N GLU A 68 -12.10 17.46 -28.24
CA GLU A 68 -11.09 16.81 -29.06
C GLU A 68 -10.59 15.54 -28.34
N PHE A 69 -10.66 14.41 -29.02
CA PHE A 69 -10.26 13.11 -28.48
C PHE A 69 -8.79 12.82 -28.80
N THR A 70 -8.07 12.24 -27.85
CA THR A 70 -6.62 12.06 -27.92
C THR A 70 -6.19 10.74 -28.58
N GLY A 71 -7.10 9.77 -28.66
CA GLY A 71 -6.79 8.42 -29.14
C GLY A 71 -6.08 7.52 -28.11
N HIS A 72 -5.88 7.99 -26.89
CA HIS A 72 -5.23 7.21 -25.82
C HIS A 72 -5.96 7.36 -24.49
N MET A 73 -5.74 6.39 -23.60
CA MET A 73 -6.25 6.41 -22.22
C MET A 73 -5.44 7.38 -21.35
N LEU A 74 -5.91 7.63 -20.13
CA LEU A 74 -5.14 8.38 -19.13
C LEU A 74 -3.78 7.69 -18.89
N GLU A 75 -2.72 8.45 -19.08
CA GLU A 75 -1.33 7.99 -18.97
C GLU A 75 -0.60 8.72 -17.86
N VAL A 76 0.40 8.05 -17.28
CA VAL A 76 1.41 8.67 -16.43
C VAL A 76 2.73 8.77 -17.18
N THR A 77 3.51 9.81 -16.85
CA THR A 77 4.88 9.96 -17.31
C THR A 77 5.82 9.32 -16.30
N LEU A 78 6.57 8.32 -16.73
CA LEU A 78 7.48 7.54 -15.90
C LEU A 78 8.94 7.88 -16.28
N GLY A 79 9.72 8.23 -15.29
CA GLY A 79 11.12 8.60 -15.51
C GLY A 79 11.81 9.02 -14.21
N PRO A 80 13.11 9.33 -14.23
CA PRO A 80 13.83 9.87 -13.09
C PRO A 80 13.26 11.23 -12.66
N GLY A 81 13.22 11.47 -11.35
CA GLY A 81 12.74 12.73 -10.77
C GLY A 81 11.40 12.64 -10.06
N MET A 82 10.82 11.44 -9.90
CA MET A 82 9.56 11.22 -9.18
C MET A 82 9.73 11.07 -7.67
N LEU A 83 10.90 10.63 -7.20
CA LEU A 83 11.13 10.46 -5.76
C LEU A 83 11.10 11.80 -5.04
N SER A 84 10.62 11.82 -3.82
CA SER A 84 10.40 13.02 -2.99
C SER A 84 9.34 13.98 -3.52
N LYS A 85 8.50 13.55 -4.44
CA LYS A 85 7.46 14.37 -5.06
C LYS A 85 6.08 14.12 -4.47
N ASN A 86 5.27 15.18 -4.49
CA ASN A 86 3.86 15.16 -4.17
C ASN A 86 3.06 15.40 -5.45
N TYR A 87 2.30 14.38 -5.87
CA TYR A 87 1.44 14.45 -7.06
C TYR A 87 -0.04 14.40 -6.67
N ASP A 88 -0.88 14.89 -7.56
CA ASP A 88 -2.31 14.57 -7.52
C ASP A 88 -2.62 13.28 -8.29
N GLY A 89 -3.91 12.91 -8.36
CA GLY A 89 -4.35 11.71 -9.07
C GLY A 89 -4.08 11.71 -10.58
N LEU A 90 -3.84 12.86 -11.18
CA LEU A 90 -3.50 13.06 -12.60
C LEU A 90 -2.00 13.29 -12.82
N GLN A 91 -1.19 13.07 -11.80
CA GLN A 91 0.25 13.29 -11.79
C GLN A 91 0.67 14.76 -12.00
N ASN A 92 -0.17 15.72 -11.57
CA ASN A 92 0.29 17.10 -11.47
C ASN A 92 1.21 17.26 -10.26
N ASP A 93 2.33 17.95 -10.43
CA ASP A 93 3.29 18.24 -9.37
C ASP A 93 2.71 19.32 -8.44
N LEU A 94 2.29 18.93 -7.24
CA LEU A 94 1.66 19.83 -6.26
C LEU A 94 2.64 20.87 -5.71
N ASP A 95 3.94 20.61 -5.74
CA ASP A 95 4.95 21.56 -5.28
C ASP A 95 5.10 22.77 -6.25
N LYS A 96 4.66 22.61 -7.50
CA LYS A 96 4.62 23.67 -8.51
C LYS A 96 3.28 24.42 -8.55
N MET A 97 2.33 24.03 -7.73
CA MET A 97 0.99 24.62 -7.70
C MET A 97 0.82 25.50 -6.45
N ASP A 98 0.10 26.61 -6.59
CA ASP A 98 -0.27 27.47 -5.48
C ASP A 98 -1.39 26.83 -4.62
N GLY A 99 -1.05 25.86 -3.80
CA GLY A 99 -1.96 25.19 -2.87
C GLY A 99 -2.25 23.72 -3.19
N VAL A 100 -2.90 23.03 -2.25
CA VAL A 100 -3.20 21.58 -2.26
C VAL A 100 -4.33 21.23 -3.26
N PHE A 101 -4.94 22.21 -3.90
CA PHE A 101 -6.12 22.01 -4.74
C PHE A 101 -5.81 22.29 -6.22
N LEU A 102 -6.24 21.37 -7.09
CA LEU A 102 -6.30 21.58 -8.53
C LEU A 102 -7.09 22.83 -8.86
N LYS A 103 -6.44 23.82 -9.46
CA LYS A 103 -7.12 24.93 -10.14
C LYS A 103 -7.54 24.47 -11.53
N ARG A 104 -8.74 24.83 -11.92
CA ARG A 104 -9.33 24.50 -13.21
C ARG A 104 -8.41 24.89 -14.39
N GLY A 105 -8.17 23.94 -15.30
CA GLY A 105 -7.35 24.16 -16.50
C GLY A 105 -5.84 24.26 -16.24
N GLN A 106 -5.36 24.01 -15.03
CA GLN A 106 -3.94 24.02 -14.69
C GLN A 106 -3.39 22.60 -14.65
N TYR A 107 -2.45 22.33 -15.56
CA TYR A 107 -1.70 21.07 -15.60
C TYR A 107 -0.22 21.39 -15.48
N THR A 108 0.50 20.61 -14.69
CA THR A 108 1.95 20.73 -14.54
C THR A 108 2.63 19.52 -15.15
N TYR A 109 3.83 19.71 -15.70
CA TYR A 109 4.63 18.58 -16.14
C TYR A 109 5.22 17.88 -14.90
N PRO A 110 5.10 16.54 -14.77
CA PRO A 110 5.42 15.84 -13.53
C PRO A 110 6.91 15.72 -13.21
N LEU A 111 7.78 15.93 -14.19
CA LEU A 111 9.23 15.78 -14.06
C LEU A 111 9.95 17.09 -14.34
N ASP A 112 11.18 17.21 -13.86
CA ASP A 112 12.07 18.33 -14.17
C ASP A 112 12.86 18.04 -15.46
N LYS A 113 12.55 18.76 -16.52
CA LYS A 113 13.18 18.59 -17.84
C LYS A 113 14.60 19.14 -17.92
N GLU A 114 14.96 20.06 -17.03
CA GLU A 114 16.27 20.73 -17.03
C GLU A 114 17.28 20.01 -16.14
N ARG A 115 16.80 19.16 -15.24
CA ARG A 115 17.67 18.38 -14.35
C ARG A 115 18.53 17.40 -15.13
N VAL A 116 19.81 17.38 -14.80
CA VAL A 116 20.83 16.54 -15.42
C VAL A 116 21.01 15.27 -14.57
N TRP A 117 21.06 14.13 -15.25
CA TRP A 117 21.24 12.81 -14.64
C TRP A 117 22.50 12.15 -15.15
N HIS A 118 23.28 11.56 -14.26
CA HIS A 118 24.46 10.79 -14.63
C HIS A 118 24.05 9.40 -15.13
N PHE A 119 24.13 9.21 -16.44
CA PHE A 119 23.72 7.98 -17.12
C PHE A 119 24.91 7.02 -17.25
N VAL A 120 24.72 5.77 -16.81
CA VAL A 120 25.70 4.68 -16.97
C VAL A 120 25.09 3.62 -17.88
N PRO A 121 25.68 3.34 -19.07
CA PRO A 121 25.15 2.32 -19.98
C PRO A 121 25.32 0.90 -19.37
N LEU A 122 24.30 0.06 -19.53
CA LEU A 122 24.30 -1.33 -19.10
C LEU A 122 24.34 -2.33 -20.26
N VAL A 123 24.14 -1.85 -21.49
CA VAL A 123 24.18 -2.64 -22.73
C VAL A 123 25.17 -2.05 -23.71
N LYS A 124 25.52 -2.82 -24.74
CA LYS A 124 26.47 -2.43 -25.78
C LYS A 124 25.77 -2.42 -27.15
N VAL A 125 26.36 -1.71 -28.11
CA VAL A 125 25.94 -1.77 -29.51
C VAL A 125 25.99 -3.21 -30.02
N GLY A 126 24.92 -3.66 -30.67
CA GLY A 126 24.74 -5.02 -31.16
C GLY A 126 24.07 -5.97 -30.17
N ASP A 127 23.85 -5.58 -28.92
CA ASP A 127 23.11 -6.39 -27.96
C ASP A 127 21.64 -6.50 -28.37
N GLU A 128 21.06 -7.69 -28.20
CA GLU A 128 19.64 -7.95 -28.40
C GLU A 128 18.89 -7.74 -27.08
N VAL A 129 17.83 -6.93 -27.10
CA VAL A 129 17.05 -6.55 -25.92
C VAL A 129 15.57 -6.86 -26.13
N GLY A 130 14.92 -7.35 -25.08
CA GLY A 130 13.49 -7.66 -25.07
C GLY A 130 12.66 -6.60 -24.32
N PRO A 131 11.38 -6.94 -24.05
CA PRO A 131 10.48 -6.06 -23.30
C PRO A 131 11.04 -5.70 -21.93
N SER A 132 10.98 -4.41 -21.58
CA SER A 132 11.42 -3.89 -20.26
C SER A 132 12.88 -4.18 -19.89
N ALA A 133 13.73 -4.55 -20.85
CA ALA A 133 15.15 -4.78 -20.61
C ALA A 133 15.83 -3.50 -20.12
N TRP A 134 16.81 -3.68 -19.23
CA TRP A 134 17.57 -2.56 -18.67
C TRP A 134 18.63 -2.09 -19.66
N LEU A 135 18.54 -0.84 -20.05
CA LEU A 135 19.45 -0.22 -21.02
C LEU A 135 20.56 0.58 -20.35
N GLY A 136 20.25 1.22 -19.23
CA GLY A 136 21.16 2.04 -18.48
C GLY A 136 20.69 2.26 -17.06
N GLN A 137 21.48 3.00 -16.29
CA GLN A 137 21.21 3.32 -14.90
C GLN A 137 21.47 4.79 -14.63
N VAL A 138 20.62 5.37 -13.78
CA VAL A 138 20.85 6.68 -13.14
C VAL A 138 20.59 6.54 -11.65
N ASP A 139 21.28 7.30 -10.81
CA ASP A 139 21.07 7.31 -9.39
C ASP A 139 20.17 8.49 -8.98
N GLU A 140 19.08 8.21 -8.30
CA GLU A 140 18.20 9.21 -7.71
C GLU A 140 18.10 8.95 -6.21
N ASN A 141 18.47 9.95 -5.41
CA ASN A 141 18.46 9.85 -3.94
C ASN A 141 19.12 8.54 -3.43
N PHE A 142 20.24 8.16 -4.06
CA PHE A 142 21.01 6.95 -3.79
C PHE A 142 20.32 5.62 -4.16
N GLN A 143 19.18 5.69 -4.87
CA GLN A 143 18.54 4.52 -5.46
C GLN A 143 19.01 4.35 -6.91
N PRO A 144 19.52 3.17 -7.29
CA PRO A 144 19.90 2.88 -8.66
C PRO A 144 18.67 2.60 -9.51
N LEU A 145 18.22 3.61 -10.26
CA LEU A 145 17.08 3.49 -11.15
C LEU A 145 17.52 3.02 -12.54
N LYS A 146 16.71 2.19 -13.17
CA LYS A 146 16.99 1.63 -14.49
C LYS A 146 16.26 2.42 -15.57
N ILE A 147 16.99 2.73 -16.65
CA ILE A 147 16.38 3.18 -17.90
C ILE A 147 16.10 1.92 -18.73
N MET A 148 14.85 1.72 -19.09
CA MET A 148 14.35 0.47 -19.65
C MET A 148 13.87 0.66 -21.09
N VAL A 149 13.82 -0.44 -21.83
CA VAL A 149 13.04 -0.50 -23.07
C VAL A 149 11.60 -0.10 -22.74
N PRO A 150 11.01 0.89 -23.43
CA PRO A 150 9.65 1.34 -23.15
C PRO A 150 8.65 0.17 -23.11
N PHE A 151 7.73 0.18 -22.15
CA PHE A 151 6.78 -0.91 -21.92
C PHE A 151 5.85 -1.20 -23.11
N GLN A 152 5.68 -0.23 -23.99
CA GLN A 152 4.91 -0.37 -25.22
C GLN A 152 5.60 -1.24 -26.27
N LEU A 153 6.92 -1.38 -26.18
CA LEU A 153 7.73 -2.17 -27.10
C LEU A 153 7.82 -3.62 -26.60
N THR A 154 7.04 -4.48 -27.24
CA THR A 154 6.90 -5.89 -26.81
C THR A 154 7.71 -6.88 -27.64
N GLY A 155 8.42 -6.41 -28.65
CA GLY A 155 9.25 -7.22 -29.55
C GLY A 155 10.68 -7.41 -29.04
N THR A 156 11.51 -7.95 -29.93
CA THR A 156 12.96 -8.03 -29.72
C THR A 156 13.64 -6.96 -30.60
N TYR A 157 14.58 -6.25 -30.04
CA TYR A 157 15.26 -5.10 -30.65
C TYR A 157 16.77 -5.26 -30.53
N GLU A 158 17.50 -4.67 -31.48
CA GLU A 158 18.95 -4.57 -31.43
C GLU A 158 19.35 -3.15 -31.00
N VAL A 159 20.35 -3.03 -30.14
CA VAL A 159 20.94 -1.74 -29.76
C VAL A 159 21.79 -1.22 -30.90
N LYS A 160 21.27 -0.25 -31.63
CA LYS A 160 21.99 0.41 -32.76
C LYS A 160 23.05 1.39 -32.29
N SER A 161 22.70 2.18 -31.27
CA SER A 161 23.61 3.12 -30.63
C SER A 161 23.24 3.36 -29.19
N ILE A 162 24.23 3.66 -28.36
CA ILE A 162 24.08 4.05 -26.96
C ILE A 162 25.11 5.14 -26.66
N VAL A 163 24.68 6.16 -25.92
CA VAL A 163 25.59 7.23 -25.48
C VAL A 163 26.58 6.72 -24.44
N PRO A 164 27.79 7.28 -24.38
CA PRO A 164 28.76 6.95 -23.35
C PRO A 164 28.26 7.39 -21.97
N GLU A 165 28.89 6.87 -20.92
CA GLU A 165 28.69 7.36 -19.56
C GLU A 165 28.88 8.87 -19.50
N GLY A 166 27.93 9.58 -18.92
CA GLY A 166 27.93 11.05 -18.86
C GLY A 166 26.59 11.63 -18.38
N ASP A 167 26.52 12.93 -18.45
CA ASP A 167 25.40 13.70 -17.93
C ASP A 167 24.41 14.07 -19.05
N TYR A 168 23.15 13.69 -18.86
CA TYR A 168 22.08 13.88 -19.83
C TYR A 168 20.78 14.31 -19.14
N THR A 169 19.92 15.00 -19.87
CA THR A 169 18.56 15.30 -19.43
C THR A 169 17.62 14.15 -19.75
N ILE A 170 16.42 14.16 -19.16
CA ILE A 170 15.41 13.11 -19.41
C ILE A 170 14.89 13.07 -20.86
N GLU A 171 14.99 14.16 -21.60
CA GLU A 171 14.53 14.26 -22.99
C GLU A 171 15.62 13.89 -24.02
N ASP A 172 16.88 13.80 -23.59
CA ASP A 172 17.97 13.41 -24.47
C ASP A 172 17.84 11.95 -24.90
N THR A 173 18.03 11.67 -26.18
CA THR A 173 18.06 10.30 -26.69
C THR A 173 19.33 9.61 -26.21
N VAL A 174 19.21 8.63 -25.35
CA VAL A 174 20.34 7.88 -24.76
C VAL A 174 20.62 6.56 -25.47
N VAL A 175 19.60 5.95 -26.07
CA VAL A 175 19.71 4.69 -26.80
C VAL A 175 18.88 4.78 -28.08
N VAL A 176 19.37 4.23 -29.18
CA VAL A 176 18.57 3.98 -30.38
C VAL A 176 18.46 2.47 -30.57
N LEU A 177 17.24 1.96 -30.61
CA LEU A 177 16.92 0.58 -30.89
C LEU A 177 16.51 0.42 -32.35
N THR A 178 16.78 -0.74 -32.91
CA THR A 178 16.31 -1.11 -34.27
C THR A 178 15.43 -2.34 -34.17
N ASP A 179 14.27 -2.30 -34.79
CA ASP A 179 13.38 -3.44 -34.88
C ASP A 179 13.81 -4.41 -36.01
N ARG A 180 13.10 -5.54 -36.16
CA ARG A 180 13.39 -6.54 -37.19
C ARG A 180 13.19 -6.05 -38.63
N GLU A 181 12.46 -4.95 -38.81
CA GLU A 181 12.18 -4.34 -40.10
C GLU A 181 13.22 -3.24 -40.44
N GLY A 182 14.15 -3.01 -39.52
CA GLY A 182 15.21 -1.99 -39.70
C GLY A 182 14.78 -0.57 -39.33
N LYS A 183 13.64 -0.42 -38.63
CA LYS A 183 13.15 0.88 -38.17
C LYS A 183 13.85 1.28 -36.87
N ASP A 184 14.39 2.48 -36.87
CA ASP A 184 15.03 3.09 -35.70
C ASP A 184 14.00 3.63 -34.71
N ILE A 185 14.20 3.31 -33.42
CA ILE A 185 13.36 3.74 -32.30
C ILE A 185 14.27 4.46 -31.30
N PRO A 186 14.20 5.79 -31.20
CA PRO A 186 14.95 6.54 -30.20
C PRO A 186 14.33 6.32 -28.82
N VAL A 187 15.17 6.11 -27.82
CA VAL A 187 14.78 5.93 -26.41
C VAL A 187 15.47 7.00 -25.57
N ASN A 188 14.66 7.73 -24.81
CA ASN A 188 15.13 8.64 -23.76
C ASN A 188 14.86 8.06 -22.37
N MET A 189 15.01 8.86 -21.31
CA MET A 189 14.83 8.39 -19.93
C MET A 189 13.37 8.37 -19.47
N ILE A 190 12.42 8.83 -20.30
CA ILE A 190 10.99 8.89 -19.96
C ILE A 190 10.18 7.98 -20.86
N GLN A 191 9.07 7.49 -20.30
CA GLN A 191 8.05 6.76 -21.03
C GLN A 191 6.67 7.07 -20.48
N LYS A 192 5.64 6.80 -21.26
CA LYS A 192 4.24 6.93 -20.86
C LYS A 192 3.57 5.55 -20.81
N TRP A 193 2.72 5.35 -19.83
CA TRP A 193 1.95 4.13 -19.69
C TRP A 193 0.52 4.41 -19.22
N PRO A 194 -0.50 3.76 -19.81
CA PRO A 194 -1.88 3.90 -19.37
C PRO A 194 -2.09 3.39 -17.94
N VAL A 195 -2.72 4.20 -17.09
CA VAL A 195 -2.89 3.87 -15.66
C VAL A 195 -3.81 2.68 -15.43
N LYS A 196 -4.80 2.47 -16.29
CA LYS A 196 -5.77 1.35 -16.18
C LYS A 196 -5.29 0.05 -16.84
N LYS A 197 -4.12 0.06 -17.44
CA LYS A 197 -3.51 -1.12 -18.05
C LYS A 197 -2.40 -1.67 -17.17
N ALA A 198 -2.53 -2.91 -16.73
CA ALA A 198 -1.48 -3.57 -15.97
C ALA A 198 -0.22 -3.76 -16.83
N MET A 199 0.95 -3.55 -16.24
CA MET A 199 2.24 -3.87 -16.86
C MET A 199 2.56 -5.33 -16.61
N THR A 200 2.67 -6.13 -17.67
CA THR A 200 2.84 -7.59 -17.63
C THR A 200 4.14 -8.07 -18.30
N ASN A 201 5.10 -7.17 -18.54
CA ASN A 201 6.36 -7.47 -19.22
C ASN A 201 7.39 -8.16 -18.30
N TYR A 202 6.97 -9.11 -17.50
CA TYR A 202 7.80 -9.95 -16.64
C TYR A 202 7.71 -11.42 -17.08
N LYS A 203 8.66 -12.23 -16.66
CA LYS A 203 8.71 -13.65 -17.03
C LYS A 203 7.58 -14.45 -16.38
N GLU A 204 7.43 -14.31 -15.08
CA GLU A 204 6.41 -15.02 -14.30
C GLU A 204 6.11 -14.28 -12.99
N LYS A 205 4.95 -14.59 -12.42
CA LYS A 205 4.49 -14.07 -11.14
C LYS A 205 4.20 -15.23 -10.19
N PRO A 206 5.24 -15.74 -9.48
CA PRO A 206 5.06 -16.83 -8.54
C PRO A 206 4.32 -16.37 -7.28
N ARG A 207 3.90 -17.34 -6.46
CA ARG A 207 3.34 -17.03 -5.15
C ARG A 207 4.39 -16.38 -4.26
N PRO A 208 4.11 -15.22 -3.64
CA PRO A 208 5.07 -14.57 -2.74
C PRO A 208 5.23 -15.37 -1.45
N TYR A 209 6.44 -15.40 -0.90
CA TYR A 209 6.78 -16.23 0.27
C TYR A 209 7.76 -15.59 1.24
N LYS A 210 8.49 -14.55 0.86
CA LYS A 210 9.46 -13.90 1.75
C LYS A 210 8.76 -12.96 2.70
N LEU A 211 9.02 -13.08 4.01
CA LEU A 211 8.50 -12.17 5.01
C LEU A 211 8.94 -10.72 4.69
N LEU A 212 7.98 -9.80 4.70
CA LEU A 212 8.25 -8.38 4.78
C LEU A 212 8.36 -8.00 6.25
N GLU A 213 9.57 -7.75 6.72
CA GLU A 213 9.81 -7.37 8.12
C GLU A 213 9.39 -5.92 8.34
N THR A 214 8.30 -5.72 9.08
CA THR A 214 7.74 -4.40 9.36
C THR A 214 8.18 -3.82 10.70
N GLY A 215 8.80 -4.62 11.56
CA GLY A 215 9.14 -4.23 12.92
C GLY A 215 7.94 -4.11 13.86
N VAL A 216 6.72 -4.35 13.39
CA VAL A 216 5.48 -4.33 14.16
C VAL A 216 5.11 -5.75 14.57
N ARG A 217 5.16 -6.04 15.88
CA ARG A 217 4.98 -7.41 16.41
C ARG A 217 3.66 -8.06 16.03
N VAL A 218 2.56 -7.32 16.06
CA VAL A 218 1.24 -7.86 15.72
C VAL A 218 1.15 -8.26 14.23
N ILE A 219 1.96 -7.68 13.39
CA ILE A 219 2.08 -8.03 11.97
C ILE A 219 3.09 -9.15 11.81
N ASP A 220 4.35 -8.91 12.09
CA ASP A 220 5.43 -9.86 11.80
C ASP A 220 5.29 -11.18 12.55
N THR A 221 4.88 -11.15 13.82
CA THR A 221 4.75 -12.35 14.65
C THR A 221 3.40 -13.03 14.42
N VAL A 222 2.29 -12.28 14.47
CA VAL A 222 0.95 -12.90 14.56
C VAL A 222 0.30 -13.06 13.21
N ASN A 223 0.37 -12.03 12.35
CA ASN A 223 -0.27 -12.04 11.03
C ASN A 223 0.69 -11.50 9.96
N PRO A 224 1.72 -12.25 9.57
CA PRO A 224 2.78 -11.78 8.70
C PRO A 224 2.29 -11.44 7.31
N ILE A 225 2.86 -10.38 6.73
CA ILE A 225 2.76 -10.04 5.33
C ILE A 225 4.08 -10.37 4.63
N VAL A 226 4.03 -10.70 3.36
CA VAL A 226 5.20 -11.07 2.56
C VAL A 226 5.51 -10.01 1.51
N GLU A 227 6.74 -9.97 1.05
CA GLU A 227 7.13 -9.13 -0.09
C GLU A 227 6.33 -9.51 -1.33
N GLY A 228 5.62 -8.54 -1.90
CA GLY A 228 4.68 -8.79 -2.98
C GLY A 228 3.31 -9.31 -2.53
N GLY A 229 3.05 -9.31 -1.23
CA GLY A 229 1.77 -9.70 -0.66
C GLY A 229 0.71 -8.60 -0.72
N THR A 230 -0.51 -8.97 -0.40
CA THR A 230 -1.65 -8.06 -0.32
C THR A 230 -2.29 -8.10 1.05
N GLY A 231 -2.56 -6.94 1.62
CA GLY A 231 -3.22 -6.80 2.89
C GLY A 231 -4.16 -5.61 2.91
N PHE A 232 -5.04 -5.56 3.89
CA PHE A 232 -5.84 -4.37 4.14
C PHE A 232 -6.16 -4.19 5.61
N ILE A 233 -6.38 -2.94 5.98
CA ILE A 233 -6.61 -2.50 7.35
C ILE A 233 -8.00 -1.86 7.41
N PRO A 234 -9.06 -2.60 7.71
CA PRO A 234 -10.35 -2.01 7.96
C PRO A 234 -10.45 -1.55 9.41
N GLY A 235 -11.13 -0.44 9.62
CA GLY A 235 -11.39 0.03 10.97
C GLY A 235 -12.16 1.35 11.01
N PRO A 236 -12.87 1.62 12.11
CA PRO A 236 -13.52 2.90 12.35
C PRO A 236 -12.54 4.07 12.37
N PHE A 237 -13.07 5.27 12.26
CA PHE A 237 -12.29 6.48 12.46
C PHE A 237 -11.71 6.54 13.89
N GLY A 238 -10.48 6.99 14.02
CA GLY A 238 -9.82 7.15 15.34
C GLY A 238 -9.19 5.87 15.93
N THR A 239 -9.21 4.76 15.21
CA THR A 239 -8.60 3.49 15.67
C THR A 239 -7.10 3.38 15.38
N GLY A 240 -6.48 4.44 14.83
CA GLY A 240 -5.04 4.47 14.56
C GLY A 240 -4.62 3.88 13.21
N LYS A 241 -5.50 3.86 12.19
CA LYS A 241 -5.15 3.37 10.84
C LYS A 241 -3.92 4.07 10.28
N THR A 242 -3.92 5.40 10.27
CA THR A 242 -2.83 6.22 9.74
C THR A 242 -1.54 6.01 10.51
N VAL A 243 -1.60 5.92 11.84
CA VAL A 243 -0.42 5.64 12.67
C VAL A 243 0.19 4.29 12.33
N LEU A 244 -0.62 3.26 12.14
CA LEU A 244 -0.16 1.93 11.75
C LEU A 244 0.47 1.94 10.35
N GLN A 245 -0.14 2.64 9.39
CA GLN A 245 0.42 2.79 8.05
C GLN A 245 1.75 3.53 8.06
N HIS A 246 1.87 4.62 8.81
CA HIS A 246 3.13 5.37 8.95
C HIS A 246 4.21 4.49 9.61
N ALA A 247 3.88 3.72 10.63
CA ALA A 247 4.80 2.79 11.27
C ALA A 247 5.32 1.74 10.26
N ILE A 248 4.44 1.13 9.48
CA ILE A 248 4.81 0.16 8.44
C ILE A 248 5.68 0.83 7.37
N SER A 249 5.31 2.01 6.88
CA SER A 249 6.07 2.74 5.86
C SER A 249 7.47 3.10 6.30
N LYS A 250 7.64 3.47 7.57
CA LYS A 250 8.91 3.84 8.17
C LYS A 250 9.83 2.63 8.39
N GLN A 251 9.27 1.51 8.84
CA GLN A 251 10.03 0.38 9.34
C GLN A 251 10.20 -0.76 8.32
N ALA A 252 9.29 -0.89 7.35
CA ALA A 252 9.34 -1.97 6.38
C ALA A 252 10.59 -1.90 5.49
N GLU A 253 11.18 -3.06 5.21
CA GLU A 253 12.28 -3.19 4.26
C GLU A 253 11.76 -3.06 2.82
N ALA A 254 11.60 -1.84 2.36
CA ALA A 254 11.21 -1.51 1.00
C ALA A 254 12.19 -0.49 0.40
N ASP A 255 12.46 -0.62 -0.91
CA ASP A 255 13.32 0.33 -1.61
C ASP A 255 12.56 1.63 -1.90
N ILE A 256 11.28 1.51 -2.28
CA ILE A 256 10.40 2.61 -2.63
C ILE A 256 9.09 2.49 -1.84
N VAL A 257 8.63 3.61 -1.30
CA VAL A 257 7.32 3.72 -0.64
C VAL A 257 6.44 4.65 -1.47
N ILE A 258 5.23 4.21 -1.77
CA ILE A 258 4.23 5.03 -2.47
C ILE A 258 3.00 5.11 -1.59
N ILE A 259 2.58 6.34 -1.27
CA ILE A 259 1.40 6.61 -0.47
C ILE A 259 0.33 7.22 -1.38
N ALA A 260 -0.80 6.54 -1.51
CA ALA A 260 -1.96 7.02 -2.22
C ALA A 260 -3.04 7.46 -1.23
N ALA A 261 -3.17 8.78 -1.02
CA ALA A 261 -4.27 9.36 -0.27
C ALA A 261 -5.45 9.58 -1.22
N CYS A 262 -6.42 8.67 -1.20
CA CYS A 262 -7.56 8.67 -2.11
C CYS A 262 -8.81 9.23 -1.44
N GLY A 263 -9.20 10.46 -1.79
CA GLY A 263 -10.41 11.09 -1.30
C GLY A 263 -10.40 11.45 0.18
N GLU A 264 -9.22 11.61 0.76
CA GLU A 264 -9.06 11.99 2.16
C GLU A 264 -9.42 13.46 2.40
N ARG A 265 -9.66 13.82 3.65
CA ARG A 265 -9.95 15.21 4.02
C ARG A 265 -8.72 16.07 3.80
N ALA A 266 -8.93 17.33 3.41
CA ALA A 266 -7.83 18.23 3.11
C ALA A 266 -6.85 18.41 4.29
N ASN A 267 -7.34 18.43 5.52
CA ASN A 267 -6.51 18.52 6.71
C ASN A 267 -5.65 17.27 6.95
N GLU A 268 -6.17 16.07 6.68
CA GLU A 268 -5.41 14.82 6.77
C GLU A 268 -4.30 14.75 5.71
N VAL A 269 -4.58 15.23 4.51
CA VAL A 269 -3.57 15.33 3.44
C VAL A 269 -2.47 16.35 3.80
N VAL A 270 -2.84 17.50 4.38
CA VAL A 270 -1.86 18.49 4.89
C VAL A 270 -1.01 17.90 6.00
N GLU A 271 -1.59 17.10 6.90
CA GLU A 271 -0.86 16.41 7.96
C GLU A 271 0.20 15.45 7.37
N ILE A 272 -0.18 14.66 6.38
CA ILE A 272 0.78 13.79 5.65
C ILE A 272 1.92 14.62 5.05
N PHE A 273 1.62 15.74 4.40
CA PHE A 273 2.63 16.59 3.78
C PHE A 273 3.56 17.30 4.77
N THR A 274 3.11 17.53 6.00
CA THR A 274 3.92 18.19 7.04
C THR A 274 4.69 17.21 7.91
N GLU A 275 4.09 16.10 8.29
CA GLU A 275 4.70 15.12 9.18
C GLU A 275 5.60 14.12 8.46
N PHE A 276 5.18 13.63 7.29
CA PHE A 276 5.90 12.58 6.59
C PHE A 276 7.33 12.98 6.17
N PRO A 277 7.60 14.21 5.68
CA PRO A 277 8.95 14.67 5.38
C PRO A 277 9.91 14.72 6.57
N GLU A 278 9.38 14.79 7.80
CA GLU A 278 10.18 14.80 9.02
C GLU A 278 10.58 13.39 9.50
N LEU A 279 9.94 12.36 8.98
CA LEU A 279 10.25 10.99 9.34
C LEU A 279 11.66 10.60 8.84
N VAL A 280 12.39 9.89 9.69
CA VAL A 280 13.72 9.37 9.38
C VAL A 280 13.62 7.88 9.13
N ASP A 281 14.21 7.41 8.03
CA ASP A 281 14.35 5.99 7.72
C ASP A 281 15.36 5.34 8.69
N PRO A 282 14.94 4.39 9.52
CA PRO A 282 15.82 3.76 10.50
C PRO A 282 16.93 2.92 9.87
N HIS A 283 16.76 2.46 8.62
CA HIS A 283 17.74 1.62 7.92
C HIS A 283 18.89 2.45 7.34
N THR A 284 18.62 3.67 6.88
CA THR A 284 19.60 4.51 6.20
C THR A 284 20.01 5.75 6.98
N GLY A 285 19.23 6.14 8.00
CA GLY A 285 19.40 7.39 8.75
C GLY A 285 19.04 8.64 7.95
N ARG A 286 18.43 8.50 6.78
CA ARG A 286 18.00 9.58 5.89
C ARG A 286 16.53 9.90 6.07
N LYS A 287 16.08 11.02 5.48
CA LYS A 287 14.66 11.32 5.41
C LYS A 287 13.91 10.24 4.64
N LEU A 288 12.82 9.72 5.20
CA LEU A 288 12.00 8.71 4.55
C LEU A 288 11.44 9.21 3.21
N MET A 289 11.17 10.50 3.11
CA MET A 289 10.66 11.15 1.89
C MET A 289 11.61 10.99 0.70
N GLU A 290 12.91 10.79 0.89
CA GLU A 290 13.88 10.59 -0.21
C GLU A 290 13.56 9.35 -1.06
N ARG A 291 12.91 8.33 -0.48
CA ARG A 291 12.46 7.12 -1.18
C ARG A 291 10.95 7.02 -1.34
N THR A 292 10.24 8.12 -1.13
CA THR A 292 8.78 8.14 -1.08
C THR A 292 8.20 9.01 -2.19
N ILE A 293 7.04 8.58 -2.71
CA ILE A 293 6.18 9.34 -3.60
C ILE A 293 4.79 9.40 -2.96
N ILE A 294 4.21 10.59 -2.89
CA ILE A 294 2.86 10.80 -2.36
C ILE A 294 1.93 11.17 -3.51
N ILE A 295 0.86 10.40 -3.69
CA ILE A 295 -0.24 10.71 -4.61
C ILE A 295 -1.42 11.16 -3.76
N ALA A 296 -1.71 12.45 -3.77
CA ALA A 296 -2.75 13.03 -2.93
C ALA A 296 -3.97 13.45 -3.74
N ASN A 297 -5.11 12.93 -3.36
CA ASN A 297 -6.40 13.34 -3.90
C ASN A 297 -7.37 13.61 -2.74
N THR A 298 -7.86 14.84 -2.65
CA THR A 298 -8.78 15.22 -1.57
C THR A 298 -10.24 14.88 -1.89
N SER A 299 -11.08 14.78 -0.85
CA SER A 299 -12.50 14.50 -0.98
C SER A 299 -13.28 15.56 -1.77
N ASN A 300 -12.72 16.77 -1.92
CA ASN A 300 -13.33 17.87 -2.67
C ASN A 300 -13.05 17.80 -4.19
N MET A 301 -12.14 16.93 -4.60
CA MET A 301 -11.84 16.71 -6.01
C MET A 301 -12.93 15.91 -6.71
N PRO A 302 -13.12 16.07 -8.04
CA PRO A 302 -14.11 15.32 -8.80
C PRO A 302 -13.94 13.81 -8.70
N VAL A 303 -15.05 13.09 -8.88
CA VAL A 303 -15.13 11.62 -8.76
C VAL A 303 -14.11 10.90 -9.64
N ALA A 304 -13.96 11.32 -10.89
CA ALA A 304 -13.04 10.69 -11.83
C ALA A 304 -11.57 10.82 -11.39
N ALA A 305 -11.18 11.95 -10.80
CA ALA A 305 -9.84 12.15 -10.26
C ALA A 305 -9.59 11.25 -9.04
N ARG A 306 -10.59 11.07 -8.17
CA ARG A 306 -10.50 10.12 -7.05
C ARG A 306 -10.34 8.68 -7.53
N GLU A 307 -11.09 8.27 -8.54
CA GLU A 307 -10.99 6.93 -9.13
C GLU A 307 -9.61 6.72 -9.78
N ALA A 308 -9.08 7.70 -10.51
CA ALA A 308 -7.81 7.60 -11.19
C ALA A 308 -6.59 7.53 -10.24
N SER A 309 -6.66 8.14 -9.05
CA SER A 309 -5.51 8.28 -8.14
C SER A 309 -4.87 6.96 -7.74
N VAL A 310 -5.67 5.93 -7.44
CA VAL A 310 -5.16 4.61 -7.07
C VAL A 310 -4.49 3.89 -8.23
N TYR A 311 -5.00 4.06 -9.44
CA TYR A 311 -4.39 3.50 -10.66
C TYR A 311 -3.08 4.19 -11.00
N THR A 312 -2.99 5.50 -10.82
CA THR A 312 -1.75 6.26 -10.98
C THR A 312 -0.67 5.75 -10.03
N ALA A 313 -1.00 5.57 -8.75
CA ALA A 313 -0.08 5.04 -7.75
C ALA A 313 0.37 3.61 -8.08
N MET A 314 -0.54 2.75 -8.52
CA MET A 314 -0.21 1.38 -8.90
C MET A 314 0.69 1.33 -10.14
N THR A 315 0.45 2.17 -11.13
CA THR A 315 1.28 2.21 -12.36
C THR A 315 2.70 2.67 -12.04
N ILE A 316 2.87 3.67 -11.20
CA ILE A 316 4.18 4.11 -10.72
C ILE A 316 4.88 2.97 -9.95
N SER A 317 4.15 2.23 -9.14
CA SER A 317 4.68 1.05 -8.44
C SER A 317 5.16 -0.04 -9.40
N GLU A 318 4.41 -0.31 -10.46
CA GLU A 318 4.79 -1.27 -11.51
C GLU A 318 6.06 -0.84 -12.26
N TYR A 319 6.24 0.45 -12.48
CA TYR A 319 7.45 1.01 -13.08
C TYR A 319 8.69 0.71 -12.24
N TYR A 320 8.65 0.94 -10.94
CA TYR A 320 9.76 0.62 -10.04
C TYR A 320 9.96 -0.89 -9.85
N ARG A 321 8.89 -1.67 -9.84
CA ARG A 321 9.00 -3.14 -9.80
C ARG A 321 9.75 -3.70 -11.01
N ALA A 322 9.53 -3.14 -12.18
CA ALA A 322 10.25 -3.53 -13.39
C ALA A 322 11.75 -3.25 -13.34
N MET A 323 12.19 -2.39 -12.43
CA MET A 323 13.62 -2.13 -12.14
C MET A 323 14.23 -3.13 -11.14
N GLY A 324 13.48 -4.12 -10.67
CA GLY A 324 13.92 -5.05 -9.64
C GLY A 324 13.86 -4.50 -8.22
N LEU A 325 13.11 -3.43 -7.98
CA LEU A 325 12.96 -2.81 -6.67
C LEU A 325 11.79 -3.40 -5.89
N LYS A 326 11.90 -3.34 -4.57
CA LYS A 326 10.84 -3.69 -3.62
C LYS A 326 9.99 -2.45 -3.36
N VAL A 327 8.75 -2.46 -3.80
CA VAL A 327 7.83 -1.34 -3.64
C VAL A 327 6.80 -1.66 -2.57
N LEU A 328 6.59 -0.74 -1.63
CA LEU A 328 5.49 -0.75 -0.70
C LEU A 328 4.47 0.31 -1.14
N LEU A 329 3.30 -0.12 -1.56
CA LEU A 329 2.18 0.75 -1.93
C LEU A 329 1.14 0.72 -0.80
N MET A 330 0.86 1.89 -0.24
CA MET A 330 -0.16 2.08 0.78
C MET A 330 -1.25 3.00 0.25
N ALA A 331 -2.50 2.56 0.32
CA ALA A 331 -3.65 3.36 -0.11
C ALA A 331 -4.58 3.67 1.07
N ASP A 332 -4.83 4.95 1.32
CA ASP A 332 -5.76 5.45 2.32
C ASP A 332 -6.78 6.40 1.66
N SER A 333 -8.08 6.10 1.54
CA SER A 333 -8.65 4.78 1.80
C SER A 333 -9.29 4.23 0.52
N THR A 334 -9.23 2.94 0.33
CA THR A 334 -9.87 2.28 -0.82
C THR A 334 -11.41 2.37 -0.77
N SER A 335 -12.01 2.65 0.39
CA SER A 335 -13.44 2.96 0.49
C SER A 335 -13.84 4.17 -0.33
N ARG A 336 -13.01 5.21 -0.38
CA ARG A 336 -13.28 6.42 -1.16
C ARG A 336 -13.19 6.16 -2.66
N TRP A 337 -12.27 5.29 -3.06
CA TRP A 337 -12.22 4.79 -4.44
C TRP A 337 -13.50 4.02 -4.79
N ALA A 338 -13.95 3.10 -3.94
CA ALA A 338 -15.19 2.36 -4.15
C ALA A 338 -16.42 3.28 -4.17
N GLN A 339 -16.45 4.33 -3.33
CA GLN A 339 -17.50 5.37 -3.40
C GLN A 339 -17.47 6.10 -4.74
N ALA A 340 -16.31 6.42 -5.30
CA ALA A 340 -16.20 7.01 -6.63
C ALA A 340 -16.81 6.10 -7.69
N LEU A 341 -16.51 4.80 -7.66
CA LEU A 341 -17.11 3.81 -8.57
C LEU A 341 -18.65 3.76 -8.43
N ARG A 342 -19.15 3.79 -7.21
CA ARG A 342 -20.60 3.83 -6.94
C ARG A 342 -21.25 5.09 -7.51
N GLU A 343 -20.66 6.26 -7.30
CA GLU A 343 -21.19 7.53 -7.82
C GLU A 343 -21.21 7.54 -9.36
N MET A 344 -20.18 6.98 -10.00
CA MET A 344 -20.10 6.86 -11.47
C MET A 344 -21.21 5.93 -12.00
N SER A 345 -21.32 4.72 -11.45
CA SER A 345 -22.34 3.74 -11.85
C SER A 345 -23.76 4.26 -11.68
N ASN A 346 -24.04 4.93 -10.56
CA ASN A 346 -25.36 5.53 -10.31
C ASN A 346 -25.71 6.65 -11.31
N ARG A 347 -24.72 7.47 -11.70
CA ARG A 347 -24.94 8.52 -12.72
C ARG A 347 -25.14 7.94 -14.12
N MET A 348 -24.64 6.75 -14.35
CA MET A 348 -24.83 6.00 -15.61
C MET A 348 -26.14 5.24 -15.66
N GLU A 349 -26.94 5.30 -14.60
CA GLU A 349 -28.19 4.54 -14.46
C GLU A 349 -28.00 3.03 -14.68
N GLU A 350 -26.84 2.51 -14.27
CA GLU A 350 -26.56 1.07 -14.30
C GLU A 350 -27.36 0.34 -13.23
N LEU A 351 -27.65 -0.94 -13.46
CA LEU A 351 -28.31 -1.77 -12.46
C LEU A 351 -27.44 -1.86 -11.21
N PRO A 352 -27.94 -1.40 -10.05
CA PRO A 352 -27.15 -1.40 -8.83
C PRO A 352 -27.00 -2.81 -8.24
N GLY A 353 -25.81 -3.10 -7.75
CA GLY A 353 -25.54 -4.22 -6.85
C GLY A 353 -25.89 -3.89 -5.39
N PRO A 354 -25.40 -4.71 -4.42
CA PRO A 354 -25.60 -4.46 -3.00
C PRO A 354 -25.10 -3.08 -2.58
N ASP A 355 -25.86 -2.38 -1.75
CA ASP A 355 -25.60 -1.01 -1.26
C ASP A 355 -25.34 0.01 -2.39
N ALA A 356 -25.97 -0.19 -3.54
CA ALA A 356 -25.84 0.63 -4.75
C ALA A 356 -24.42 0.72 -5.33
N PHE A 357 -23.54 -0.23 -5.01
CA PHE A 357 -22.26 -0.38 -5.69
C PHE A 357 -22.44 -1.01 -7.08
N PRO A 358 -21.46 -0.85 -8.00
CA PRO A 358 -21.48 -1.56 -9.27
C PRO A 358 -21.60 -3.08 -9.07
N MET A 359 -22.33 -3.78 -9.94
CA MET A 359 -22.47 -5.24 -9.85
C MET A 359 -21.13 -5.98 -10.00
N ASP A 360 -20.19 -5.39 -10.72
CA ASP A 360 -18.86 -5.94 -11.00
C ASP A 360 -17.76 -5.46 -10.03
N ILE A 361 -18.13 -4.82 -8.90
CA ILE A 361 -17.16 -4.29 -7.91
C ILE A 361 -16.16 -5.36 -7.45
N SER A 362 -16.60 -6.61 -7.33
CA SER A 362 -15.74 -7.73 -6.97
C SER A 362 -14.62 -7.94 -8.00
N ALA A 363 -14.95 -7.88 -9.30
CA ALA A 363 -13.99 -8.01 -10.38
C ALA A 363 -13.03 -6.81 -10.44
N ILE A 364 -13.55 -5.60 -10.24
CA ILE A 364 -12.73 -4.37 -10.23
C ILE A 364 -11.69 -4.42 -9.11
N ILE A 365 -12.11 -4.76 -7.90
CA ILE A 365 -11.20 -4.88 -6.74
C ILE A 365 -10.19 -6.01 -6.97
N SER A 366 -10.64 -7.18 -7.46
CA SER A 366 -9.77 -8.31 -7.73
C SER A 366 -8.71 -7.99 -8.79
N ASN A 367 -9.08 -7.34 -9.88
CA ASN A 367 -8.16 -6.94 -10.93
C ASN A 367 -7.13 -5.91 -10.43
N PHE A 368 -7.54 -4.98 -9.60
CA PHE A 368 -6.65 -3.99 -9.02
C PHE A 368 -5.63 -4.63 -8.07
N TYR A 369 -6.08 -5.42 -7.10
CA TYR A 369 -5.20 -6.14 -6.17
C TYR A 369 -4.29 -7.14 -6.90
N GLY A 370 -4.77 -7.73 -7.99
CA GLY A 370 -4.02 -8.63 -8.86
C GLY A 370 -2.81 -7.99 -9.54
N ARG A 371 -2.74 -6.67 -9.63
CA ARG A 371 -1.57 -5.95 -10.18
C ARG A 371 -0.38 -5.95 -9.23
N ALA A 372 -0.60 -5.99 -7.92
CA ALA A 372 0.45 -6.18 -6.93
C ALA A 372 1.03 -7.59 -7.02
N GLY A 373 2.21 -7.80 -6.51
CA GLY A 373 2.80 -9.11 -6.39
C GLY A 373 4.31 -9.16 -6.59
N TYR A 374 4.85 -10.32 -6.34
CA TYR A 374 6.25 -10.67 -6.55
C TYR A 374 6.43 -11.24 -7.95
N VAL A 375 7.40 -10.75 -8.69
CA VAL A 375 7.65 -11.16 -10.08
C VAL A 375 9.10 -11.55 -10.29
N HIS A 376 9.31 -12.51 -11.20
CA HIS A 376 10.60 -12.77 -11.81
C HIS A 376 10.68 -12.00 -13.12
N LEU A 377 11.68 -11.13 -13.23
CA LEU A 377 11.92 -10.34 -14.44
C LEU A 377 12.56 -11.21 -15.53
N ASN A 378 12.49 -10.76 -16.77
CA ASN A 378 13.04 -11.47 -17.92
C ASN A 378 14.57 -11.66 -17.86
N ASN A 379 15.28 -10.84 -17.10
CA ASN A 379 16.72 -10.92 -16.89
C ASN A 379 17.15 -11.80 -15.69
N GLY A 380 16.19 -12.46 -15.03
CA GLY A 380 16.45 -13.31 -13.86
C GLY A 380 16.42 -12.58 -12.52
N GLU A 381 16.35 -11.25 -12.51
CA GLU A 381 16.16 -10.46 -11.29
C GLU A 381 14.72 -10.53 -10.79
N THR A 382 14.48 -10.05 -9.58
CA THR A 382 13.17 -10.07 -8.94
C THR A 382 12.73 -8.67 -8.54
N GLY A 383 11.44 -8.41 -8.60
CA GLY A 383 10.84 -7.18 -8.10
C GLY A 383 9.52 -7.47 -7.41
N SER A 384 9.05 -6.56 -6.58
CA SER A 384 7.81 -6.77 -5.84
C SER A 384 7.02 -5.49 -5.62
N ILE A 385 5.70 -5.62 -5.58
CA ILE A 385 4.78 -4.61 -5.05
C ILE A 385 4.01 -5.25 -3.92
N THR A 386 4.23 -4.78 -2.70
CA THR A 386 3.40 -5.10 -1.54
C THR A 386 2.32 -4.04 -1.42
N PHE A 387 1.06 -4.44 -1.47
CA PHE A 387 -0.06 -3.53 -1.40
C PHE A 387 -0.81 -3.67 -0.07
N ILE A 388 -0.95 -2.56 0.65
CA ILE A 388 -1.74 -2.48 1.88
C ILE A 388 -2.75 -1.34 1.73
N GLY A 389 -4.03 -1.70 1.58
CA GLY A 389 -5.13 -0.75 1.54
C GLY A 389 -5.76 -0.55 2.91
N THR A 390 -6.35 0.62 3.15
CA THR A 390 -7.27 0.80 4.27
C THR A 390 -8.70 0.83 3.80
N VAL A 391 -9.59 0.41 4.66
CA VAL A 391 -11.04 0.49 4.45
C VAL A 391 -11.66 1.15 5.67
N SER A 392 -12.52 2.15 5.44
CA SER A 392 -13.29 2.81 6.49
C SER A 392 -14.77 2.43 6.33
N PRO A 393 -15.19 1.27 6.87
CA PRO A 393 -16.56 0.83 6.71
C PRO A 393 -17.51 1.74 7.47
N ALA A 394 -18.64 2.09 6.84
CA ALA A 394 -19.66 2.92 7.46
C ALA A 394 -20.19 2.26 8.74
N GLY A 395 -20.17 3.01 9.86
CA GLY A 395 -20.60 2.48 11.16
C GLY A 395 -19.76 1.31 11.70
N GLY A 396 -18.56 1.08 11.18
CA GLY A 396 -17.70 -0.05 11.58
C GLY A 396 -18.18 -1.42 11.08
N ASN A 397 -19.11 -1.45 10.13
CA ASN A 397 -19.69 -2.70 9.62
C ASN A 397 -18.73 -3.42 8.66
N LEU A 398 -18.00 -4.41 9.15
CA LEU A 398 -17.09 -5.24 8.36
C LEU A 398 -17.78 -6.15 7.32
N LYS A 399 -19.12 -6.18 7.29
CA LYS A 399 -19.91 -6.96 6.32
C LYS A 399 -20.37 -6.12 5.13
N GLU A 400 -19.95 -4.87 5.03
CA GLU A 400 -20.24 -4.04 3.86
C GLU A 400 -19.59 -4.61 2.58
N PRO A 401 -20.15 -4.32 1.37
CA PRO A 401 -19.68 -4.94 0.13
C PRO A 401 -18.20 -4.72 -0.19
N VAL A 402 -17.64 -3.54 0.10
CA VAL A 402 -16.24 -3.24 -0.18
C VAL A 402 -15.32 -4.09 0.68
N THR A 403 -15.58 -4.15 1.99
CA THR A 403 -14.81 -4.96 2.94
C THR A 403 -14.91 -6.45 2.59
N GLU A 404 -16.11 -6.96 2.33
CA GLU A 404 -16.32 -8.37 1.98
C GLU A 404 -15.64 -8.77 0.67
N ASN A 405 -15.68 -7.92 -0.35
CA ASN A 405 -14.99 -8.19 -1.61
C ASN A 405 -13.47 -8.08 -1.48
N THR A 406 -12.99 -7.14 -0.66
CA THR A 406 -11.55 -7.01 -0.38
C THR A 406 -11.02 -8.22 0.39
N LYS A 407 -11.76 -8.77 1.36
CA LYS A 407 -11.41 -10.01 2.06
C LYS A 407 -11.19 -11.20 1.13
N LYS A 408 -11.91 -11.27 0.02
CA LYS A 408 -11.77 -12.38 -0.94
C LYS A 408 -10.44 -12.36 -1.68
N VAL A 409 -9.84 -11.20 -1.87
CA VAL A 409 -8.64 -11.00 -2.68
C VAL A 409 -7.39 -10.70 -1.86
N ALA A 410 -7.50 -9.92 -0.79
CA ALA A 410 -6.38 -9.65 0.11
C ALA A 410 -6.06 -10.88 0.98
N ARG A 411 -4.77 -11.16 1.13
CA ARG A 411 -4.30 -12.35 1.87
C ARG A 411 -4.11 -12.06 3.35
N CYS A 412 -3.92 -10.80 3.74
CA CYS A 412 -3.82 -10.36 5.12
C CYS A 412 -4.98 -9.41 5.46
N PHE A 413 -5.48 -9.55 6.65
CA PHE A 413 -6.58 -8.77 7.19
C PHE A 413 -6.24 -8.31 8.61
N TYR A 414 -6.14 -7.00 8.79
CA TYR A 414 -5.79 -6.38 10.07
C TYR A 414 -6.97 -5.56 10.58
N ALA A 415 -7.96 -6.21 11.17
CA ALA A 415 -9.17 -5.56 11.67
C ALA A 415 -8.85 -4.66 12.87
N LEU A 416 -8.99 -3.35 12.72
CA LEU A 416 -8.91 -2.42 13.83
C LEU A 416 -10.26 -2.34 14.56
N GLU A 417 -10.21 -2.45 15.88
CA GLU A 417 -11.38 -2.53 16.74
C GLU A 417 -11.49 -1.30 17.65
N GLN A 418 -12.69 -0.70 17.69
CA GLN A 418 -12.94 0.48 18.51
C GLN A 418 -12.77 0.19 20.00
N GLU A 419 -13.22 -0.98 20.48
CA GLU A 419 -13.10 -1.37 21.89
C GLU A 419 -11.65 -1.41 22.36
N ARG A 420 -10.74 -1.91 21.50
CA ARG A 420 -9.30 -1.91 21.81
C ARG A 420 -8.73 -0.49 21.85
N ALA A 421 -9.14 0.37 20.93
CA ALA A 421 -8.75 1.77 20.90
C ALA A 421 -9.26 2.54 22.14
N ASP A 422 -10.50 2.32 22.55
CA ASP A 422 -11.10 2.90 23.76
C ASP A 422 -10.36 2.48 25.03
N ARG A 423 -9.85 1.24 25.07
CA ARG A 423 -8.99 0.71 26.13
C ARG A 423 -7.52 1.11 25.98
N LYS A 424 -7.18 1.94 25.00
CA LYS A 424 -5.80 2.36 24.67
C LYS A 424 -4.83 1.23 24.37
N ARG A 425 -5.33 0.14 23.80
CA ARG A 425 -4.54 -1.02 23.36
C ARG A 425 -4.15 -0.84 21.90
N TYR A 426 -2.99 -0.25 21.66
CA TYR A 426 -2.48 0.04 20.32
C TYR A 426 -1.26 -0.82 19.95
N PRO A 427 -1.12 -1.25 18.67
CA PRO A 427 -2.10 -1.11 17.57
C PRO A 427 -3.42 -1.81 17.92
N ALA A 428 -4.55 -1.18 17.58
CA ALA A 428 -5.88 -1.68 17.93
C ALA A 428 -6.35 -2.87 17.07
N VAL A 429 -5.42 -3.70 16.63
CA VAL A 429 -5.67 -4.87 15.78
C VAL A 429 -6.33 -5.97 16.61
N ASN A 430 -7.53 -6.39 16.17
CA ASN A 430 -8.20 -7.53 16.79
C ASN A 430 -7.47 -8.83 16.41
N PRO A 431 -6.90 -9.57 17.38
CA PRO A 431 -6.09 -10.74 17.07
C PRO A 431 -6.90 -11.96 16.62
N ILE A 432 -8.21 -11.97 16.87
CA ILE A 432 -9.11 -13.10 16.58
C ILE A 432 -9.70 -12.96 15.18
N ASP A 433 -10.17 -11.76 14.83
CA ASP A 433 -10.77 -11.50 13.53
C ASP A 433 -9.72 -11.27 12.43
N SER A 434 -8.52 -10.87 12.82
CA SER A 434 -7.40 -10.67 11.90
C SER A 434 -6.75 -11.98 11.49
N TYR A 435 -6.25 -12.04 10.26
CA TYR A 435 -5.58 -13.24 9.76
C TYR A 435 -4.49 -12.92 8.73
N SER A 436 -3.61 -13.89 8.52
CA SER A 436 -2.69 -13.96 7.40
C SER A 436 -2.76 -15.33 6.76
N LYS A 437 -3.19 -15.41 5.51
CA LYS A 437 -3.23 -16.66 4.74
C LYS A 437 -1.83 -17.15 4.35
N TYR A 438 -0.81 -16.31 4.46
CA TYR A 438 0.57 -16.73 4.18
C TYR A 438 1.09 -17.77 5.17
N LEU A 439 0.57 -17.82 6.39
CA LEU A 439 0.90 -18.87 7.37
C LEU A 439 0.51 -20.28 6.91
N GLU A 440 -0.42 -20.40 5.96
CA GLU A 440 -0.91 -21.68 5.45
C GLU A 440 -0.11 -22.18 4.23
N TYR A 441 0.83 -21.37 3.71
CA TYR A 441 1.55 -21.70 2.48
C TYR A 441 2.85 -22.45 2.76
N PRO A 442 3.08 -23.61 2.12
CA PRO A 442 4.31 -24.40 2.30
C PRO A 442 5.59 -23.62 2.03
N GLU A 443 5.56 -22.74 1.03
CA GLU A 443 6.72 -21.93 0.65
C GLU A 443 7.10 -20.93 1.75
N PHE A 444 6.12 -20.37 2.45
CA PHE A 444 6.33 -19.50 3.59
C PHE A 444 6.85 -20.27 4.81
N GLU A 445 6.30 -21.44 5.07
CA GLU A 445 6.75 -22.33 6.15
C GLU A 445 8.23 -22.70 5.96
N GLU A 446 8.63 -23.10 4.76
CA GLU A 446 10.02 -23.41 4.43
C GLU A 446 10.93 -22.19 4.61
N TYR A 447 10.49 -21.02 4.17
CA TYR A 447 11.24 -19.77 4.34
C TYR A 447 11.43 -19.42 5.81
N ILE A 448 10.38 -19.45 6.62
CA ILE A 448 10.42 -19.13 8.05
C ILE A 448 11.28 -20.13 8.82
N ALA A 449 11.23 -21.41 8.46
CA ALA A 449 12.08 -22.43 9.08
C ALA A 449 13.57 -22.14 8.89
N LYS A 450 13.95 -21.58 7.76
CA LYS A 450 15.33 -21.16 7.45
C LYS A 450 15.70 -19.80 8.04
N ARG A 451 14.76 -18.85 8.03
CA ARG A 451 14.99 -17.46 8.48
C ARG A 451 14.99 -17.34 10.01
N ILE A 452 14.14 -18.09 10.68
CA ILE A 452 13.96 -18.07 12.14
C ILE A 452 14.18 -19.47 12.68
N ASN A 453 13.13 -20.31 12.70
CA ASN A 453 13.17 -21.71 13.12
C ASN A 453 11.92 -22.46 12.65
N GLY A 454 11.96 -23.81 12.72
CA GLY A 454 10.86 -24.67 12.29
C GLY A 454 9.65 -24.70 13.22
N GLU A 455 9.74 -24.15 14.44
CA GLU A 455 8.67 -24.15 15.44
C GLU A 455 7.83 -22.86 15.42
N TRP A 456 8.26 -21.84 14.69
CA TRP A 456 7.66 -20.50 14.67
C TRP A 456 6.16 -20.51 14.40
N ILE A 457 5.73 -21.14 13.31
CA ILE A 457 4.31 -21.19 12.93
C ILE A 457 3.47 -21.93 13.96
N GLY A 458 4.00 -23.01 14.52
CA GLY A 458 3.35 -23.74 15.61
C GLY A 458 3.12 -22.87 16.84
N LYS A 459 4.12 -22.10 17.25
CA LYS A 459 4.05 -21.15 18.38
C LYS A 459 3.07 -20.02 18.11
N VAL A 460 3.03 -19.48 16.88
CA VAL A 460 2.07 -18.45 16.48
C VAL A 460 0.63 -18.98 16.56
N ASN A 461 0.38 -20.19 16.08
CA ASN A 461 -0.95 -20.80 16.17
C ASN A 461 -1.35 -21.08 17.63
N GLU A 462 -0.40 -21.45 18.47
CA GLU A 462 -0.65 -21.61 19.91
C GLU A 462 -1.07 -20.29 20.56
N ILE A 463 -0.37 -19.19 20.28
CA ILE A 463 -0.75 -17.85 20.77
C ILE A 463 -2.18 -17.51 20.36
N LYS A 464 -2.54 -17.71 19.11
CA LYS A 464 -3.91 -17.44 18.62
C LYS A 464 -4.97 -18.26 19.36
N THR A 465 -4.68 -19.52 19.60
CA THR A 465 -5.59 -20.40 20.38
C THR A 465 -5.75 -19.91 21.82
N ARG A 466 -4.65 -19.49 22.45
CA ARG A 466 -4.67 -18.96 23.82
C ARG A 466 -5.42 -17.64 23.91
N LEU A 467 -5.28 -16.75 22.93
CA LEU A 467 -6.04 -15.50 22.86
C LEU A 467 -7.54 -15.74 22.69
N LEU A 468 -7.93 -16.70 21.87
CA LEU A 468 -9.33 -17.10 21.72
C LEU A 468 -9.90 -17.64 23.03
N ARG A 469 -9.16 -18.53 23.68
CA ARG A 469 -9.58 -19.10 24.98
C ARG A 469 -9.67 -18.03 26.08
N GLY A 470 -8.73 -17.08 26.08
CA GLY A 470 -8.77 -15.94 27.00
C GLY A 470 -10.01 -15.06 26.82
N LYS A 471 -10.44 -14.84 25.57
CA LYS A 471 -11.67 -14.10 25.26
C LYS A 471 -12.90 -14.82 25.78
N GLU A 472 -13.02 -16.12 25.55
CA GLU A 472 -14.13 -16.93 26.07
C GLU A 472 -14.24 -16.86 27.60
N ILE A 473 -13.10 -16.91 28.29
CA ILE A 473 -13.06 -16.79 29.75
C ILE A 473 -13.41 -15.37 30.20
N ALA A 474 -12.94 -14.35 29.53
CA ALA A 474 -13.29 -12.95 29.80
C ALA A 474 -14.82 -12.74 29.73
N GLU A 475 -15.49 -13.35 28.75
CA GLU A 475 -16.95 -13.31 28.62
C GLU A 475 -17.63 -14.02 29.81
N GLN A 476 -17.09 -15.15 30.28
CA GLN A 476 -17.60 -15.84 31.48
C GLN A 476 -17.42 -14.99 32.73
N ILE A 477 -16.26 -14.37 32.93
CA ILE A 477 -16.00 -13.46 34.05
C ILE A 477 -16.97 -12.29 34.03
N ASN A 478 -17.23 -11.70 32.87
CA ASN A 478 -18.18 -10.60 32.73
C ASN A 478 -19.62 -10.98 33.09
N ILE A 479 -20.02 -12.23 32.88
CA ILE A 479 -21.37 -12.73 33.20
C ILE A 479 -21.49 -13.17 34.66
N LEU A 480 -20.49 -13.89 35.15
CA LEU A 480 -20.56 -14.57 36.46
C LEU A 480 -19.89 -13.78 37.61
N GLY A 481 -19.09 -12.78 37.27
CA GLY A 481 -18.19 -12.10 38.20
C GLY A 481 -16.92 -12.88 38.49
N ASP A 482 -15.92 -12.23 39.04
CA ASP A 482 -14.60 -12.81 39.33
C ASP A 482 -14.70 -14.01 40.32
N ASP A 483 -15.54 -13.91 41.35
CA ASP A 483 -15.76 -14.97 42.35
C ASP A 483 -16.54 -16.18 41.79
N GLY A 484 -17.25 -15.99 40.70
CA GLY A 484 -18.03 -17.05 40.04
C GLY A 484 -17.24 -17.95 39.10
N VAL A 485 -15.97 -17.66 38.87
CA VAL A 485 -15.10 -18.38 37.92
C VAL A 485 -13.95 -19.05 38.69
N PRO A 486 -13.60 -20.32 38.38
CA PRO A 486 -12.49 -21.02 39.03
C PRO A 486 -11.15 -20.28 38.86
N VAL A 487 -10.26 -20.37 39.86
CA VAL A 487 -8.95 -19.70 39.88
C VAL A 487 -8.09 -20.09 38.67
N GLU A 488 -8.15 -21.34 38.23
CA GLU A 488 -7.44 -21.86 37.07
C GLU A 488 -7.83 -21.11 35.77
N TYR A 489 -9.09 -20.69 35.67
CA TYR A 489 -9.55 -19.91 34.51
C TYR A 489 -9.01 -18.49 34.55
N HIS A 490 -8.84 -17.88 35.71
CA HIS A 490 -8.15 -16.61 35.86
C HIS A 490 -6.69 -16.71 35.43
N VAL A 491 -6.01 -17.81 35.69
CA VAL A 491 -4.63 -18.06 35.20
C VAL A 491 -4.60 -18.09 33.66
N ILE A 492 -5.54 -18.79 33.03
CA ILE A 492 -5.63 -18.84 31.56
C ILE A 492 -5.94 -17.46 31.01
N PHE A 493 -6.85 -16.72 31.58
CA PHE A 493 -7.18 -15.33 31.17
C PHE A 493 -5.96 -14.42 31.27
N TRP A 494 -5.23 -14.43 32.38
CA TRP A 494 -4.07 -13.59 32.58
C TRP A 494 -2.86 -13.97 31.71
N LYS A 495 -2.71 -15.25 31.36
CA LYS A 495 -1.76 -15.68 30.34
C LYS A 495 -2.11 -15.10 28.95
N SER A 496 -3.40 -15.02 28.63
CA SER A 496 -3.88 -14.35 27.42
C SER A 496 -3.64 -12.83 27.47
N GLU A 497 -3.86 -12.17 28.60
CA GLU A 497 -3.54 -10.76 28.81
C GLU A 497 -2.02 -10.49 28.68
N LEU A 498 -1.16 -11.39 29.16
CA LEU A 498 0.28 -11.33 28.96
C LEU A 498 0.64 -11.31 27.47
N ILE A 499 0.04 -12.19 26.68
CA ILE A 499 0.24 -12.22 25.22
C ILE A 499 -0.18 -10.87 24.60
N ASP A 500 -1.35 -10.38 24.96
CA ASP A 500 -1.87 -9.10 24.43
C ASP A 500 -0.93 -7.93 24.77
N PHE A 501 -0.56 -7.76 26.03
CA PHE A 501 0.27 -6.64 26.47
C PHE A 501 1.71 -6.68 25.97
N VAL A 502 2.27 -7.85 25.74
CA VAL A 502 3.69 -8.02 25.40
C VAL A 502 3.93 -8.17 23.89
N ILE A 503 3.06 -8.89 23.22
CA ILE A 503 3.22 -9.16 21.78
C ILE A 503 2.34 -8.23 20.94
N LEU A 504 1.06 -8.09 21.25
CA LEU A 504 0.12 -7.35 20.39
C LEU A 504 0.24 -5.84 20.55
N GLN A 505 0.50 -5.35 21.76
CA GLN A 505 0.63 -3.92 22.02
C GLN A 505 2.07 -3.46 21.78
N GLN A 506 2.21 -2.32 21.14
CA GLN A 506 3.49 -1.71 20.80
C GLN A 506 3.34 -0.21 20.70
N ASP A 507 4.26 0.54 21.32
CA ASP A 507 4.25 2.00 21.28
C ASP A 507 4.92 2.50 20.00
N ALA A 508 4.13 3.02 19.06
CA ALA A 508 4.63 3.55 17.80
C ALA A 508 5.45 4.86 17.93
N PHE A 509 5.40 5.51 19.10
CA PHE A 509 6.07 6.80 19.37
C PHE A 509 7.33 6.67 20.24
N ASP A 510 7.58 5.49 20.81
CA ASP A 510 8.80 5.23 21.57
C ASP A 510 9.97 4.91 20.63
N GLU A 511 11.16 5.37 20.96
CA GLU A 511 12.36 5.17 20.13
C GLU A 511 12.78 3.70 20.02
N VAL A 512 12.52 2.90 21.03
CA VAL A 512 12.92 1.49 21.12
C VAL A 512 11.77 0.55 20.76
N ASP A 513 10.61 0.75 21.39
CA ASP A 513 9.47 -0.16 21.22
C ASP A 513 8.80 -0.02 19.83
N SER A 514 8.93 1.13 19.16
CA SER A 514 8.32 1.37 17.84
C SER A 514 8.78 0.39 16.76
N VAL A 515 9.96 -0.21 16.91
CA VAL A 515 10.51 -1.20 16.00
C VAL A 515 11.11 -2.38 16.76
N THR A 516 10.67 -3.58 16.45
CA THR A 516 11.19 -4.80 17.07
C THR A 516 11.80 -5.68 15.97
N PRO A 517 13.14 -5.86 15.93
CA PRO A 517 13.80 -6.77 14.97
C PRO A 517 13.32 -8.22 15.15
N MET A 518 13.36 -9.02 14.09
CA MET A 518 12.87 -10.41 14.12
C MET A 518 13.53 -11.28 15.17
N GLU A 519 14.83 -11.10 15.42
CA GLU A 519 15.59 -11.84 16.45
C GLU A 519 15.02 -11.55 17.85
N ARG A 520 14.64 -10.31 18.08
CA ARG A 520 13.98 -9.92 19.35
C ARG A 520 12.55 -10.43 19.42
N GLN A 521 11.81 -10.42 18.31
CA GLN A 521 10.47 -10.97 18.25
C GLN A 521 10.47 -12.48 18.55
N GLU A 522 11.44 -13.21 18.05
CA GLU A 522 11.64 -14.62 18.36
C GLU A 522 11.89 -14.84 19.85
N GLU A 523 12.75 -14.05 20.47
CA GLU A 523 13.03 -14.15 21.91
C GLU A 523 11.79 -13.84 22.75
N ILE A 524 11.04 -12.80 22.39
CA ILE A 524 9.77 -12.44 23.07
C ILE A 524 8.75 -13.56 22.92
N LEU A 525 8.59 -14.12 21.73
CA LEU A 525 7.66 -15.22 21.48
C LEU A 525 8.01 -16.46 22.31
N ASN A 526 9.29 -16.86 22.31
CA ASN A 526 9.75 -18.00 23.09
C ASN A 526 9.53 -17.78 24.60
N MET A 527 9.89 -16.61 25.11
CA MET A 527 9.70 -16.24 26.51
C MET A 527 8.22 -16.31 26.92
N VAL A 528 7.32 -15.75 26.10
CA VAL A 528 5.87 -15.76 26.39
C VAL A 528 5.31 -17.18 26.33
N ILE A 529 5.72 -17.98 25.36
CA ILE A 529 5.30 -19.39 25.25
C ILE A 529 5.78 -20.20 26.45
N ASP A 530 7.02 -20.04 26.90
CA ASP A 530 7.56 -20.72 28.07
C ASP A 530 6.78 -20.38 29.35
N ILE A 531 6.41 -19.10 29.53
CA ILE A 531 5.55 -18.68 30.64
C ILE A 531 4.15 -19.31 30.51
N CYS A 532 3.60 -19.38 29.29
CA CYS A 532 2.32 -20.02 29.06
C CYS A 532 2.32 -21.52 29.36
N HIS A 533 3.44 -22.22 29.13
CA HIS A 533 3.60 -23.63 29.45
C HIS A 533 3.86 -23.87 30.96
N THR A 534 4.37 -22.86 31.66
CA THR A 534 4.62 -22.99 33.12
C THR A 534 3.31 -23.15 33.89
N GLU A 535 3.27 -24.12 34.74
CA GLU A 535 2.15 -24.31 35.70
C GLU A 535 2.38 -23.42 36.90
N PHE A 536 1.35 -22.65 37.26
CA PHE A 536 1.33 -21.79 38.45
C PHE A 536 0.23 -22.19 39.43
N LYS A 537 0.49 -22.05 40.71
CA LYS A 537 -0.46 -22.35 41.74
C LYS A 537 -0.81 -21.12 42.57
N PHE A 538 -2.10 -20.83 42.66
CA PHE A 538 -2.66 -19.72 43.42
C PHE A 538 -3.89 -20.16 44.23
N ASP A 539 -4.14 -19.49 45.33
CA ASP A 539 -5.30 -19.74 46.18
C ASP A 539 -6.49 -18.82 45.81
N THR A 540 -6.22 -17.63 45.30
CA THR A 540 -7.25 -16.63 44.96
C THR A 540 -7.00 -15.98 43.59
N PHE A 541 -8.08 -15.49 42.98
CA PHE A 541 -7.97 -14.75 41.72
C PHE A 541 -7.22 -13.41 41.87
N ILE A 542 -7.26 -12.79 43.07
CA ILE A 542 -6.52 -11.54 43.34
C ILE A 542 -5.02 -11.80 43.30
N GLU A 543 -4.54 -12.92 43.83
CA GLU A 543 -3.13 -13.30 43.74
C GLU A 543 -2.70 -13.50 42.27
N VAL A 544 -3.54 -14.15 41.47
CA VAL A 544 -3.29 -14.33 40.02
C VAL A 544 -3.13 -12.96 39.36
N MET A 545 -4.10 -12.09 39.58
CA MET A 545 -4.10 -10.75 39.00
C MET A 545 -2.84 -9.96 39.36
N ASP A 546 -2.51 -9.89 40.63
CA ASP A 546 -1.37 -9.09 41.10
C ASP A 546 -0.03 -9.66 40.61
N TYR A 547 0.09 -10.96 40.55
CA TYR A 547 1.28 -11.63 40.04
C TYR A 547 1.51 -11.38 38.54
N PHE A 548 0.48 -11.58 37.73
CA PHE A 548 0.58 -11.34 36.29
C PHE A 548 0.72 -9.87 35.94
N LYS A 549 0.15 -8.96 36.71
CA LYS A 549 0.41 -7.51 36.52
C LYS A 549 1.87 -7.16 36.73
N LYS A 550 2.53 -7.73 37.73
CA LYS A 550 3.98 -7.55 37.93
C LYS A 550 4.78 -8.10 36.75
N MET A 551 4.43 -9.29 36.29
CA MET A 551 5.07 -9.95 35.16
C MET A 551 4.91 -9.15 33.87
N ILE A 552 3.71 -8.71 33.56
CA ILE A 552 3.42 -7.84 32.39
C ILE A 552 4.22 -6.55 32.46
N ASN A 553 4.31 -5.92 33.63
CA ASN A 553 5.09 -4.70 33.81
C ASN A 553 6.57 -4.91 33.51
N LEU A 554 7.18 -6.00 34.00
CA LEU A 554 8.57 -6.34 33.67
C LEU A 554 8.78 -6.56 32.18
N CYS A 555 7.89 -7.32 31.53
CA CYS A 555 7.94 -7.55 30.08
C CYS A 555 7.82 -6.25 29.29
N LYS A 556 6.93 -5.35 29.70
CA LYS A 556 6.80 -4.02 29.08
C LYS A 556 8.09 -3.20 29.23
N GLN A 557 8.67 -3.17 30.41
CA GLN A 557 9.95 -2.46 30.64
C GLN A 557 11.06 -3.06 29.80
N MET A 558 11.08 -4.40 29.61
CA MET A 558 12.00 -5.03 28.65
C MET A 558 11.79 -4.49 27.22
N ASN A 559 10.53 -4.35 26.78
CA ASN A 559 10.23 -3.84 25.43
C ASN A 559 10.71 -2.39 25.21
N TYR A 560 10.70 -1.55 26.24
CA TYR A 560 11.24 -0.18 26.18
C TYR A 560 12.76 -0.10 26.34
N ALA A 561 13.42 -1.14 26.84
CA ALA A 561 14.88 -1.19 26.98
C ALA A 561 15.53 -1.57 25.64
N LYS A 562 16.70 -0.99 25.36
CA LYS A 562 17.48 -1.38 24.16
C LYS A 562 17.83 -2.86 24.22
N TYR A 563 17.61 -3.56 23.12
CA TYR A 563 17.84 -5.00 23.02
C TYR A 563 19.28 -5.37 23.40
N LYS A 564 19.42 -6.37 24.29
CA LYS A 564 20.71 -6.84 24.85
C LYS A 564 21.51 -5.77 25.62
N SER A 565 20.86 -4.69 26.07
CA SER A 565 21.48 -3.76 27.02
C SER A 565 21.53 -4.36 28.41
N GLU A 566 22.37 -3.78 29.31
CA GLU A 566 22.44 -4.19 30.70
C GLU A 566 21.06 -4.09 31.40
N GLN A 567 20.31 -3.04 31.11
CA GLN A 567 18.95 -2.83 31.63
C GLN A 567 17.98 -3.92 31.13
N TYR A 568 18.08 -4.30 29.85
CA TYR A 568 17.27 -5.38 29.28
C TYR A 568 17.54 -6.71 29.98
N GLU A 569 18.81 -7.05 30.18
CA GLU A 569 19.23 -8.31 30.83
C GLU A 569 18.82 -8.32 32.32
N ASP A 570 18.87 -7.18 33.00
CA ASP A 570 18.40 -7.07 34.40
C ASP A 570 16.89 -7.33 34.52
N PHE A 571 16.07 -6.73 33.66
CA PHE A 571 14.62 -7.02 33.64
C PHE A 571 14.34 -8.47 33.29
N LYS A 572 15.09 -9.05 32.36
CA LYS A 572 14.95 -10.46 31.99
C LYS A 572 15.24 -11.39 33.18
N LYS A 573 16.29 -11.08 33.93
CA LYS A 573 16.63 -11.82 35.17
C LYS A 573 15.56 -11.70 36.22
N GLN A 574 15.05 -10.50 36.48
CA GLN A 574 13.94 -10.28 37.43
C GLN A 574 12.68 -11.06 37.01
N LEU A 575 12.39 -11.13 35.71
CA LEU A 575 11.29 -11.91 35.19
C LEU A 575 11.48 -13.42 35.46
N GLN A 576 12.70 -13.94 35.22
CA GLN A 576 13.00 -15.35 35.48
C GLN A 576 12.88 -15.69 36.96
N GLU A 577 13.35 -14.82 37.85
CA GLU A 577 13.19 -14.96 39.30
C GLU A 577 11.70 -14.98 39.70
N LEU A 578 10.90 -14.04 39.14
CA LEU A 578 9.46 -13.99 39.40
C LEU A 578 8.74 -15.25 38.92
N VAL A 579 9.06 -15.77 37.75
CA VAL A 579 8.49 -17.03 37.22
C VAL A 579 8.83 -18.18 38.15
N ALA A 580 10.06 -18.28 38.65
CA ALA A 580 10.52 -19.33 39.53
C ALA A 580 9.83 -19.32 40.92
N GLU A 581 9.36 -18.16 41.39
CA GLU A 581 8.69 -18.04 42.70
C GLU A 581 7.37 -18.85 42.83
N ARG A 582 6.63 -19.00 41.72
CA ARG A 582 5.29 -19.61 41.70
C ARG A 582 5.16 -20.80 40.75
N SER A 583 6.23 -21.17 40.05
CA SER A 583 6.25 -22.38 39.20
C SER A 583 6.17 -23.64 40.08
N VAL A 584 5.37 -24.63 39.62
CA VAL A 584 5.16 -25.92 40.31
C VAL A 584 6.07 -26.99 39.69
#